data_6c67295e02395610e05207d0fa70b942
#
_entry.id   6c67295e02395610e05207d0fa70b942
#
_cell.length_a   1.000
_cell.length_b   1.000
_cell.length_c   1.000
_cell.angle_alpha   90.00
_cell.angle_beta   90.00
_cell.angle_gamma   90.00
#
_symmetry.space_group_name_H-M   'P 1'
#
loop_
_entity.id
_entity.type
_entity.pdbx_description
1 polymer ?
#
loop_
_entity_poly.entity_id
_entity_poly.type
_entity_poly.pdbx_seq_one_letter_code
_entity_poly.pdbx_strand_id
1 'polypeptide(L)'
;MKQHPAILAIDAGNTSIKAALFRNSSIVSTSTVCDAEELRAWLKDLPAPSGAAACSVRPSVNESLAAVVSDFGITLQFLGSDLPADVPLEVEEPDKVGADRLANAIAAYHRARGPAIVVDFGTAIAFDVISPTGAFIGGAIAPGLQTSLAALHEKTALLPLIEVAPPPDAVGRNTVDAMLVGVVHGAAGVVDRIVDNIREQLKFDFTVFFSGGHSRIVAPICRTHAQMAPTLTLEGVHLAWSRHNRPDAS
;
A
#
# COMPACT_ATOMS: atom_id res chain seq x y z
N MET A 1 32.45 -5.27 -13.39
CA MET A 1 31.56 -5.04 -12.23
C MET A 1 30.32 -5.92 -12.42
N LYS A 2 30.07 -6.89 -11.53
CA LYS A 2 28.81 -7.67 -11.58
C LYS A 2 27.65 -6.68 -11.35
N GLN A 3 26.82 -6.48 -12.35
CA GLN A 3 25.59 -5.70 -12.16
C GLN A 3 24.70 -6.47 -11.18
N HIS A 4 24.38 -5.85 -10.05
CA HIS A 4 23.42 -6.42 -9.11
C HIS A 4 22.06 -6.57 -9.79
N PRO A 5 21.35 -7.68 -9.53
CA PRO A 5 20.08 -7.96 -10.16
C PRO A 5 19.05 -6.86 -9.85
N ALA A 6 18.32 -6.44 -10.87
CA ALA A 6 17.20 -5.53 -10.72
C ALA A 6 15.92 -6.35 -10.46
N ILE A 7 15.15 -5.98 -9.45
CA ILE A 7 13.94 -6.70 -9.04
C ILE A 7 12.74 -5.79 -9.24
N LEU A 8 11.75 -6.30 -9.96
CA LEU A 8 10.47 -5.63 -10.16
C LEU A 8 9.49 -6.04 -9.05
N ALA A 9 9.04 -5.07 -8.26
CA ALA A 9 7.95 -5.24 -7.31
C ALA A 9 6.69 -4.57 -7.86
N ILE A 10 5.55 -5.27 -7.78
CA ILE A 10 4.24 -4.81 -8.28
C ILE A 10 3.21 -4.89 -7.15
N ASP A 11 2.39 -3.86 -7.02
CA ASP A 11 1.19 -3.80 -6.18
C ASP A 11 -0.03 -3.60 -7.09
N ALA A 12 -0.78 -4.67 -7.32
CA ALA A 12 -1.99 -4.64 -8.14
C ALA A 12 -3.23 -4.40 -7.27
N GLY A 13 -3.47 -3.13 -6.96
CA GLY A 13 -4.62 -2.66 -6.22
C GLY A 13 -5.91 -2.62 -7.05
N ASN A 14 -7.04 -2.30 -6.40
CA ASN A 14 -8.35 -2.23 -7.06
C ASN A 14 -8.43 -1.12 -8.12
N THR A 15 -7.78 0.01 -7.89
CA THR A 15 -7.91 1.21 -8.74
C THR A 15 -6.72 1.37 -9.70
N SER A 16 -5.53 1.00 -9.29
CA SER A 16 -4.30 1.19 -10.06
C SER A 16 -3.28 0.09 -9.75
N ILE A 17 -2.30 -0.02 -10.61
CA ILE A 17 -1.12 -0.87 -10.45
C ILE A 17 0.06 0.03 -10.13
N LYS A 18 0.69 -0.16 -8.99
CA LYS A 18 1.94 0.50 -8.65
C LYS A 18 3.10 -0.45 -8.90
N ALA A 19 4.20 0.06 -9.41
CA ALA A 19 5.39 -0.72 -9.66
C ALA A 19 6.65 0.02 -9.24
N ALA A 20 7.64 -0.73 -8.77
CA ALA A 20 8.98 -0.20 -8.49
C ALA A 20 10.05 -1.17 -8.97
N LEU A 21 11.08 -0.64 -9.58
CA LEU A 21 12.29 -1.37 -9.90
C LEU A 21 13.32 -1.11 -8.79
N PHE A 22 13.76 -2.18 -8.13
CA PHE A 22 14.76 -2.15 -7.06
C PHE A 22 16.12 -2.61 -7.57
N ARG A 23 17.19 -1.99 -7.07
CA ARG A 23 18.58 -2.45 -7.21
C ARG A 23 19.29 -2.25 -5.87
N ASN A 24 19.91 -3.30 -5.33
CA ASN A 24 20.55 -3.24 -4.01
C ASN A 24 19.63 -2.68 -2.91
N SER A 25 18.39 -3.15 -2.87
CA SER A 25 17.35 -2.67 -1.93
C SER A 25 17.00 -1.18 -2.03
N SER A 26 17.48 -0.48 -3.06
CA SER A 26 17.14 0.90 -3.35
C SER A 26 16.20 0.98 -4.56
N ILE A 27 15.21 1.86 -4.48
CA ILE A 27 14.30 2.11 -5.59
C ILE A 27 15.05 2.91 -6.68
N VAL A 28 15.08 2.36 -7.90
CA VAL A 28 15.65 3.00 -9.09
C VAL A 28 14.60 3.84 -9.81
N SER A 29 13.38 3.30 -9.92
CA SER A 29 12.26 3.95 -10.59
C SER A 29 10.93 3.45 -10.02
N THR A 30 9.91 4.29 -10.07
CA THR A 30 8.53 3.93 -9.71
C THR A 30 7.56 4.40 -10.76
N SER A 31 6.44 3.68 -10.91
CA SER A 31 5.31 4.11 -11.72
C SER A 31 3.98 3.73 -11.07
N THR A 32 2.95 4.47 -11.42
CA THR A 32 1.56 4.11 -11.17
C THR A 32 0.86 4.09 -12.52
N VAL A 33 0.27 2.95 -12.87
CA VAL A 33 -0.31 2.67 -14.18
C VAL A 33 -1.72 2.11 -14.01
N CYS A 34 -2.53 2.19 -15.07
CA CYS A 34 -3.90 1.71 -15.05
C CYS A 34 -4.00 0.23 -15.42
N ASP A 35 -3.11 -0.26 -16.28
CA ASP A 35 -3.13 -1.62 -16.83
C ASP A 35 -1.72 -2.18 -17.14
N ALA A 36 -1.71 -3.41 -17.64
CA ALA A 36 -0.48 -4.14 -17.97
C ALA A 36 0.27 -3.55 -19.18
N GLU A 37 -0.43 -2.94 -20.13
CA GLU A 37 0.22 -2.34 -21.31
C GLU A 37 0.98 -1.06 -20.94
N GLU A 38 0.43 -0.25 -20.05
CA GLU A 38 1.15 0.90 -19.51
C GLU A 38 2.37 0.44 -18.68
N LEU A 39 2.24 -0.66 -17.93
CA LEU A 39 3.38 -1.26 -17.22
C LEU A 39 4.46 -1.72 -18.22
N ARG A 40 4.08 -2.38 -19.29
CA ARG A 40 4.99 -2.81 -20.38
C ARG A 40 5.72 -1.61 -20.99
N ALA A 41 4.99 -0.53 -21.29
CA ALA A 41 5.56 0.68 -21.85
C ALA A 41 6.60 1.30 -20.89
N TRP A 42 6.27 1.40 -19.61
CA TRP A 42 7.20 1.94 -18.61
C TRP A 42 8.47 1.08 -18.45
N LEU A 43 8.36 -0.24 -18.54
CA LEU A 43 9.50 -1.14 -18.40
C LEU A 43 10.48 -1.10 -19.58
N LYS A 44 10.05 -0.68 -20.78
CA LYS A 44 10.91 -0.62 -21.98
C LYS A 44 12.12 0.31 -21.82
N ASP A 45 11.96 1.38 -21.05
CA ASP A 45 12.99 2.40 -20.85
C ASP A 45 13.88 2.13 -19.63
N LEU A 46 13.68 0.99 -18.96
CA LEU A 46 14.38 0.63 -17.75
C LEU A 46 15.34 -0.55 -17.94
N PRO A 47 16.32 -0.71 -17.07
CA PRO A 47 17.13 -1.93 -17.05
C PRO A 47 16.23 -3.15 -16.87
N ALA A 48 16.44 -4.18 -17.70
CA ALA A 48 15.67 -5.41 -17.62
C ALA A 48 15.70 -6.00 -16.20
N PRO A 49 14.54 -6.30 -15.60
CA PRO A 49 14.51 -6.98 -14.33
C PRO A 49 15.03 -8.41 -14.47
N SER A 50 15.63 -8.94 -13.42
CA SER A 50 16.11 -10.32 -13.31
C SER A 50 15.26 -11.17 -12.37
N GLY A 51 14.26 -10.59 -11.77
CA GLY A 51 13.25 -11.22 -10.94
C GLY A 51 12.07 -10.29 -10.75
N ALA A 52 10.90 -10.86 -10.48
CA ALA A 52 9.68 -10.09 -10.26
C ALA A 52 8.77 -10.74 -9.24
N ALA A 53 8.15 -9.92 -8.39
CA ALA A 53 7.07 -10.34 -7.50
C ALA A 53 5.95 -9.31 -7.47
N ALA A 54 4.76 -9.79 -7.11
CA ALA A 54 3.58 -8.95 -6.97
C ALA A 54 2.78 -9.31 -5.72
N CYS A 55 2.14 -8.32 -5.09
CA CYS A 55 0.92 -8.54 -4.34
C CYS A 55 -0.26 -8.11 -5.22
N SER A 56 -1.37 -8.85 -5.16
CA SER A 56 -2.55 -8.58 -5.96
C SER A 56 -3.82 -8.84 -5.17
N VAL A 57 -4.69 -7.85 -5.17
CA VAL A 57 -6.08 -7.96 -4.69
C VAL A 57 -7.08 -7.92 -5.85
N ARG A 58 -6.58 -8.00 -7.10
CA ARG A 58 -7.35 -7.98 -8.34
C ARG A 58 -6.95 -9.14 -9.27
N PRO A 59 -7.45 -10.37 -9.01
CA PRO A 59 -7.08 -11.57 -9.78
C PRO A 59 -7.23 -11.43 -11.31
N SER A 60 -8.18 -10.62 -11.77
CA SER A 60 -8.45 -10.41 -13.19
C SER A 60 -7.29 -9.80 -13.99
N VAL A 61 -6.29 -9.19 -13.35
CA VAL A 61 -5.12 -8.61 -14.03
C VAL A 61 -3.86 -9.48 -13.90
N ASN A 62 -3.90 -10.54 -13.09
CA ASN A 62 -2.71 -11.34 -12.78
C ASN A 62 -2.09 -11.97 -14.04
N GLU A 63 -2.93 -12.52 -14.91
CA GLU A 63 -2.49 -13.15 -16.16
C GLU A 63 -1.79 -12.14 -17.10
N SER A 64 -2.37 -10.95 -17.25
CA SER A 64 -1.78 -9.90 -18.09
C SER A 64 -0.47 -9.36 -17.52
N LEU A 65 -0.37 -9.23 -16.18
CA LEU A 65 0.89 -8.84 -15.52
C LEU A 65 1.97 -9.92 -15.70
N ALA A 66 1.61 -11.20 -15.53
CA ALA A 66 2.54 -12.30 -15.76
C ALA A 66 3.03 -12.36 -17.21
N ALA A 67 2.14 -12.08 -18.19
CA ALA A 67 2.51 -12.01 -19.61
C ALA A 67 3.51 -10.89 -19.87
N VAL A 68 3.31 -9.69 -19.31
CA VAL A 68 4.28 -8.57 -19.44
C VAL A 68 5.64 -8.95 -18.87
N VAL A 69 5.68 -9.58 -17.71
CA VAL A 69 6.94 -9.97 -17.06
C VAL A 69 7.65 -11.09 -17.82
N SER A 70 6.89 -12.00 -18.45
CA SER A 70 7.45 -13.09 -19.25
C SER A 70 8.20 -12.61 -20.51
N ASP A 71 7.91 -11.42 -21.03
CA ASP A 71 8.64 -10.80 -22.14
C ASP A 71 10.13 -10.57 -21.80
N PHE A 72 10.46 -10.52 -20.49
CA PHE A 72 11.83 -10.40 -19.99
C PHE A 72 12.48 -11.77 -19.64
N GLY A 73 11.82 -12.88 -19.96
CA GLY A 73 12.31 -14.23 -19.67
C GLY A 73 12.29 -14.61 -18.18
N ILE A 74 11.48 -13.93 -17.37
CA ILE A 74 11.32 -14.18 -15.93
C ILE A 74 9.88 -14.52 -15.58
N THR A 75 9.69 -15.21 -14.46
CA THR A 75 8.36 -15.55 -13.92
C THR A 75 7.95 -14.55 -12.86
N LEU A 76 6.71 -14.05 -12.93
CA LEU A 76 6.12 -13.24 -11.87
C LEU A 76 5.65 -14.14 -10.74
N GLN A 77 6.14 -13.90 -9.52
CA GLN A 77 5.76 -14.63 -8.31
C GLN A 77 4.75 -13.80 -7.51
N PHE A 78 3.60 -14.38 -7.17
CA PHE A 78 2.58 -13.68 -6.37
C PHE A 78 2.75 -13.99 -4.88
N LEU A 79 2.78 -12.94 -4.06
CA LEU A 79 2.82 -13.03 -2.61
C LEU A 79 1.55 -13.72 -2.08
N GLY A 80 1.74 -14.73 -1.28
CA GLY A 80 0.67 -15.55 -0.69
C GLY A 80 0.37 -16.84 -1.45
N SER A 81 0.62 -16.92 -2.77
CA SER A 81 0.45 -18.14 -3.56
C SER A 81 1.78 -18.78 -3.96
N ASP A 82 2.63 -18.05 -4.66
CA ASP A 82 3.90 -18.55 -5.18
C ASP A 82 5.08 -18.21 -4.24
N LEU A 83 4.89 -17.14 -3.47
CA LEU A 83 5.89 -16.58 -2.58
C LEU A 83 5.31 -16.46 -1.18
N PRO A 84 5.83 -17.18 -0.18
CA PRO A 84 5.39 -17.06 1.20
C PRO A 84 5.59 -15.65 1.74
N ALA A 85 4.63 -15.16 2.51
CA ALA A 85 4.75 -13.89 3.20
C ALA A 85 5.64 -13.98 4.45
N ASP A 86 5.70 -15.17 5.08
CA ASP A 86 6.42 -15.44 6.34
C ASP A 86 6.04 -14.45 7.47
N VAL A 87 4.77 -14.04 7.49
CA VAL A 87 4.19 -13.22 8.54
C VAL A 87 3.26 -14.10 9.37
N PRO A 88 3.50 -14.28 10.67
CA PRO A 88 2.53 -14.97 11.53
C PRO A 88 1.20 -14.22 11.51
N LEU A 89 0.09 -14.95 11.37
CA LEU A 89 -1.25 -14.37 11.31
C LEU A 89 -2.00 -14.73 12.59
N GLU A 90 -2.17 -13.76 13.49
CA GLU A 90 -2.91 -13.90 14.75
C GLU A 90 -4.30 -13.27 14.61
N VAL A 91 -5.07 -13.74 13.62
CA VAL A 91 -6.42 -13.28 13.28
C VAL A 91 -7.36 -14.50 13.13
N GLU A 92 -8.66 -14.28 13.24
CA GLU A 92 -9.66 -15.35 13.16
C GLU A 92 -9.77 -15.95 11.74
N GLU A 93 -9.55 -15.15 10.70
CA GLU A 93 -9.68 -15.55 9.30
C GLU A 93 -8.40 -15.23 8.51
N PRO A 94 -7.31 -15.98 8.70
CA PRO A 94 -6.02 -15.71 8.08
C PRO A 94 -6.07 -15.73 6.55
N ASP A 95 -6.88 -16.60 5.97
CA ASP A 95 -7.02 -16.72 4.51
C ASP A 95 -7.71 -15.52 3.84
N LYS A 96 -8.32 -14.63 4.63
CA LYS A 96 -8.96 -13.40 4.15
C LYS A 96 -8.07 -12.17 4.23
N VAL A 97 -6.84 -12.30 4.73
CA VAL A 97 -5.91 -11.17 4.77
C VAL A 97 -5.35 -10.91 3.37
N GLY A 98 -5.59 -9.73 2.83
CA GLY A 98 -5.11 -9.34 1.51
C GLY A 98 -3.58 -9.35 1.41
N ALA A 99 -3.05 -9.72 0.24
CA ALA A 99 -1.61 -9.79 -0.01
C ALA A 99 -0.91 -8.43 0.13
N ASP A 100 -1.60 -7.33 -0.16
CA ASP A 100 -1.15 -5.96 0.06
C ASP A 100 -0.93 -5.66 1.55
N ARG A 101 -1.83 -6.11 2.41
CA ARG A 101 -1.71 -5.97 3.87
C ARG A 101 -0.55 -6.80 4.43
N LEU A 102 -0.31 -7.99 3.87
CA LEU A 102 0.86 -8.81 4.22
C LEU A 102 2.16 -8.13 3.79
N ALA A 103 2.21 -7.58 2.58
CA ALA A 103 3.35 -6.80 2.12
C ALA A 103 3.62 -5.58 3.03
N ASN A 104 2.57 -4.85 3.41
CA ASN A 104 2.68 -3.75 4.37
C ASN A 104 3.27 -4.21 5.71
N ALA A 105 2.80 -5.35 6.25
CA ALA A 105 3.30 -5.89 7.51
C ALA A 105 4.80 -6.25 7.44
N ILE A 106 5.24 -6.90 6.35
CA ILE A 106 6.65 -7.23 6.11
C ILE A 106 7.52 -5.98 6.14
N ALA A 107 7.13 -4.95 5.37
CA ALA A 107 7.93 -3.73 5.25
C ALA A 107 7.90 -2.89 6.54
N ALA A 108 6.74 -2.76 7.17
CA ALA A 108 6.60 -1.97 8.39
C ALA A 108 7.41 -2.57 9.55
N TYR A 109 7.32 -3.89 9.77
CA TYR A 109 8.13 -4.55 10.79
C TYR A 109 9.63 -4.41 10.54
N HIS A 110 10.04 -4.56 9.28
CA HIS A 110 11.44 -4.40 8.88
C HIS A 110 11.95 -2.97 9.11
N ARG A 111 11.16 -1.96 8.78
CA ARG A 111 11.53 -0.54 8.96
C ARG A 111 11.52 -0.09 10.42
N ALA A 112 10.48 -0.47 11.15
CA ALA A 112 10.33 -0.14 12.58
C ALA A 112 11.33 -0.90 13.45
N ARG A 113 11.84 -2.06 12.98
CA ARG A 113 12.58 -3.05 13.78
C ARG A 113 11.80 -3.47 15.03
N GLY A 114 10.49 -3.59 14.89
CA GLY A 114 9.57 -3.87 15.99
C GLY A 114 8.12 -3.61 15.58
N PRO A 115 7.22 -3.45 16.56
CA PRO A 115 5.80 -3.29 16.31
C PRO A 115 5.48 -2.01 15.55
N ALA A 116 4.45 -2.10 14.71
CA ALA A 116 4.08 -1.01 13.82
C ALA A 116 2.56 -0.98 13.56
N ILE A 117 2.09 0.19 13.16
CA ILE A 117 0.78 0.37 12.51
C ILE A 117 1.03 0.98 11.14
N VAL A 118 0.44 0.39 10.11
CA VAL A 118 0.37 1.00 8.78
C VAL A 118 -1.01 1.57 8.60
N VAL A 119 -1.10 2.83 8.19
CA VAL A 119 -2.33 3.45 7.72
C VAL A 119 -2.16 3.69 6.23
N ASP A 120 -2.85 2.90 5.42
CA ASP A 120 -2.81 2.97 3.96
C ASP A 120 -4.03 3.72 3.43
N PHE A 121 -3.79 4.87 2.80
CA PHE A 121 -4.81 5.75 2.22
C PHE A 121 -5.06 5.43 0.75
N GLY A 122 -5.71 4.31 0.49
CA GLY A 122 -6.10 3.83 -0.83
C GLY A 122 -7.59 3.98 -1.13
N THR A 123 -8.17 3.00 -1.84
CA THR A 123 -9.62 2.85 -2.06
C THR A 123 -10.37 2.74 -0.73
N ALA A 124 -9.77 2.07 0.24
CA ALA A 124 -10.11 2.15 1.65
C ALA A 124 -8.97 2.81 2.43
N ILE A 125 -9.24 3.27 3.65
CA ILE A 125 -8.22 3.56 4.65
C ILE A 125 -8.08 2.29 5.47
N ALA A 126 -7.00 1.55 5.23
CA ALA A 126 -6.70 0.32 5.96
C ALA A 126 -5.71 0.59 7.10
N PHE A 127 -5.96 -0.02 8.25
CA PHE A 127 -5.06 0.00 9.40
C PHE A 127 -4.55 -1.42 9.60
N ASP A 128 -3.25 -1.62 9.45
CA ASP A 128 -2.57 -2.90 9.64
C ASP A 128 -1.74 -2.84 10.91
N VAL A 129 -2.04 -3.72 11.86
CA VAL A 129 -1.37 -3.73 13.18
C VAL A 129 -0.43 -4.91 13.26
N ILE A 130 0.83 -4.62 13.54
CA ILE A 130 1.93 -5.57 13.63
C ILE A 130 2.45 -5.61 15.08
N SER A 131 2.47 -6.80 15.66
CA SER A 131 2.90 -7.04 17.05
C SER A 131 4.42 -6.94 17.24
N PRO A 132 4.92 -6.94 18.49
CA PRO A 132 6.35 -7.01 18.78
C PRO A 132 7.06 -8.25 18.22
N THR A 133 6.34 -9.34 17.96
CA THR A 133 6.86 -10.57 17.36
C THR A 133 6.86 -10.56 15.83
N GLY A 134 6.34 -9.49 15.21
CA GLY A 134 6.18 -9.38 13.76
C GLY A 134 4.89 -10.03 13.24
N ALA A 135 3.99 -10.48 14.10
CA ALA A 135 2.71 -11.04 13.70
C ALA A 135 1.74 -9.93 13.25
N PHE A 136 0.99 -10.20 12.19
CA PHE A 136 -0.18 -9.40 11.82
C PHE A 136 -1.33 -9.78 12.77
N ILE A 137 -1.78 -8.84 13.56
CA ILE A 137 -2.79 -9.05 14.62
C ILE A 137 -4.16 -8.43 14.30
N GLY A 138 -4.35 -7.99 13.04
CA GLY A 138 -5.60 -7.39 12.59
C GLY A 138 -5.49 -5.90 12.33
N GLY A 139 -6.59 -5.18 12.51
CA GLY A 139 -6.65 -3.73 12.29
C GLY A 139 -8.05 -3.20 12.06
N ALA A 140 -8.17 -2.12 11.27
CA ALA A 140 -9.44 -1.51 10.93
C ALA A 140 -9.48 -1.19 9.43
N ILE A 141 -10.69 -1.03 8.89
CA ILE A 141 -10.92 -0.58 7.51
C ILE A 141 -12.01 0.49 7.54
N ALA A 142 -11.73 1.64 6.94
CA ALA A 142 -12.67 2.73 6.75
C ALA A 142 -12.77 3.09 5.27
N PRO A 143 -13.81 3.79 4.82
CA PRO A 143 -13.91 4.28 3.45
C PRO A 143 -12.73 5.19 3.10
N GLY A 144 -12.13 4.99 1.91
CA GLY A 144 -11.12 5.91 1.38
C GLY A 144 -11.72 7.26 0.98
N LEU A 145 -10.87 8.26 0.75
CA LEU A 145 -11.32 9.62 0.46
C LEU A 145 -12.13 9.69 -0.84
N GLN A 146 -11.60 9.15 -1.94
CA GLN A 146 -12.31 9.14 -3.23
C GLN A 146 -13.59 8.30 -3.16
N THR A 147 -13.56 7.17 -2.45
CA THR A 147 -14.74 6.32 -2.19
C THR A 147 -15.82 7.10 -1.43
N SER A 148 -15.43 7.89 -0.44
CA SER A 148 -16.35 8.73 0.33
C SER A 148 -16.99 9.84 -0.53
N LEU A 149 -16.18 10.51 -1.38
CA LEU A 149 -16.68 11.53 -2.30
C LEU A 149 -17.63 10.93 -3.35
N ALA A 150 -17.27 9.76 -3.92
CA ALA A 150 -18.13 9.05 -4.85
C ALA A 150 -19.46 8.63 -4.21
N ALA A 151 -19.42 8.12 -2.97
CA ALA A 151 -20.63 7.75 -2.23
C ALA A 151 -21.54 8.96 -1.95
N LEU A 152 -20.98 10.13 -1.62
CA LEU A 152 -21.76 11.36 -1.46
C LEU A 152 -22.46 11.76 -2.77
N HIS A 153 -21.76 11.69 -3.89
CA HIS A 153 -22.35 11.95 -5.21
C HIS A 153 -23.47 10.95 -5.54
N GLU A 154 -23.21 9.66 -5.40
CA GLU A 154 -24.16 8.60 -5.76
C GLU A 154 -25.43 8.57 -4.88
N LYS A 155 -25.31 8.94 -3.61
CA LYS A 155 -26.41 8.86 -2.63
C LYS A 155 -27.19 10.16 -2.44
N THR A 156 -26.81 11.23 -3.15
CA THR A 156 -27.49 12.53 -3.02
C THR A 156 -27.83 13.11 -4.40
N ALA A 157 -28.87 13.95 -4.47
CA ALA A 157 -29.34 14.51 -5.74
C ALA A 157 -28.51 15.71 -6.24
N LEU A 158 -27.78 16.39 -5.35
CA LEU A 158 -27.18 17.69 -5.64
C LEU A 158 -25.68 17.78 -5.45
N LEU A 159 -25.04 16.74 -4.84
CA LEU A 159 -23.61 16.76 -4.64
C LEU A 159 -22.88 16.32 -5.92
N PRO A 160 -21.96 17.14 -6.45
CA PRO A 160 -21.23 16.83 -7.67
C PRO A 160 -20.21 15.69 -7.46
N LEU A 161 -19.86 14.99 -8.53
CA LEU A 161 -18.69 14.12 -8.55
C LEU A 161 -17.43 14.98 -8.58
N ILE A 162 -16.56 14.82 -7.60
CA ILE A 162 -15.33 15.58 -7.47
C ILE A 162 -14.13 14.66 -7.13
N GLU A 163 -12.94 15.11 -7.49
CA GLU A 163 -11.70 14.45 -7.15
C GLU A 163 -11.16 14.93 -5.78
N VAL A 164 -10.40 14.04 -5.12
CA VAL A 164 -9.74 14.37 -3.85
C VAL A 164 -8.71 15.47 -4.08
N ALA A 165 -8.83 16.54 -3.31
CA ALA A 165 -7.88 17.64 -3.27
C ALA A 165 -7.70 18.14 -1.83
N PRO A 166 -6.60 18.83 -1.51
CA PRO A 166 -6.49 19.52 -0.22
C PRO A 166 -7.62 20.54 -0.06
N PRO A 167 -8.32 20.55 1.10
CA PRO A 167 -9.34 21.56 1.35
C PRO A 167 -8.69 22.94 1.48
N PRO A 168 -9.33 24.01 0.95
CA PRO A 168 -8.76 25.35 0.95
C PRO A 168 -8.74 25.98 2.36
N ASP A 169 -9.66 25.59 3.22
CA ASP A 169 -9.85 26.15 4.57
C ASP A 169 -10.55 25.12 5.48
N ALA A 170 -10.67 25.39 6.77
CA ALA A 170 -11.42 24.56 7.72
C ALA A 170 -12.95 24.65 7.55
N VAL A 171 -13.45 25.68 6.87
CA VAL A 171 -14.87 25.89 6.58
C VAL A 171 -15.07 26.08 5.08
N GLY A 172 -15.68 25.10 4.43
CA GLY A 172 -16.07 25.19 3.01
C GLY A 172 -17.16 26.24 2.78
N ARG A 173 -16.94 27.14 1.84
CA ARG A 173 -17.88 28.24 1.51
C ARG A 173 -18.76 27.95 0.29
N ASN A 174 -18.56 26.81 -0.34
CA ASN A 174 -19.38 26.25 -1.41
C ASN A 174 -19.46 24.73 -1.22
N THR A 175 -20.30 24.07 -2.01
CA THR A 175 -20.56 22.63 -1.88
C THR A 175 -19.30 21.79 -2.07
N VAL A 176 -18.47 22.12 -3.06
CA VAL A 176 -17.23 21.37 -3.35
C VAL A 176 -16.25 21.46 -2.18
N ASP A 177 -15.98 22.67 -1.70
CA ASP A 177 -15.10 22.90 -0.55
C ASP A 177 -15.64 22.22 0.72
N ALA A 178 -16.96 22.29 0.95
CA ALA A 178 -17.59 21.64 2.10
C ALA A 178 -17.45 20.11 2.05
N MET A 179 -17.57 19.49 0.86
CA MET A 179 -17.33 18.06 0.66
C MET A 179 -15.86 17.71 0.92
N LEU A 180 -14.92 18.48 0.39
CA LEU A 180 -13.47 18.28 0.61
C LEU A 180 -13.11 18.41 2.09
N VAL A 181 -13.60 19.46 2.76
CA VAL A 181 -13.40 19.65 4.22
C VAL A 181 -13.93 18.44 4.98
N GLY A 182 -15.17 18.04 4.73
CA GLY A 182 -15.81 16.92 5.44
C GLY A 182 -15.06 15.62 5.26
N VAL A 183 -14.64 15.28 4.02
CA VAL A 183 -13.96 14.03 3.73
C VAL A 183 -12.50 14.03 4.21
N VAL A 184 -11.75 15.10 3.97
CA VAL A 184 -10.31 15.11 4.30
C VAL A 184 -10.08 15.28 5.81
N HIS A 185 -10.76 16.24 6.46
CA HIS A 185 -10.68 16.38 7.93
C HIS A 185 -11.35 15.22 8.66
N GLY A 186 -12.44 14.67 8.08
CA GLY A 186 -13.07 13.46 8.60
C GLY A 186 -12.11 12.26 8.59
N ALA A 187 -11.40 12.05 7.49
CA ALA A 187 -10.38 11.01 7.39
C ALA A 187 -9.26 11.18 8.43
N ALA A 188 -8.77 12.41 8.62
CA ALA A 188 -7.76 12.71 9.66
C ALA A 188 -8.29 12.38 11.06
N GLY A 189 -9.53 12.78 11.37
CA GLY A 189 -10.18 12.47 12.65
C GLY A 189 -10.38 10.97 12.88
N VAL A 190 -10.74 10.22 11.82
CA VAL A 190 -10.85 8.75 11.85
C VAL A 190 -9.49 8.12 12.16
N VAL A 191 -8.42 8.58 11.49
CA VAL A 191 -7.06 8.08 11.72
C VAL A 191 -6.63 8.32 13.16
N ASP A 192 -6.75 9.57 13.64
CA ASP A 192 -6.36 9.93 15.00
C ASP A 192 -7.11 9.08 16.03
N ARG A 193 -8.44 8.95 15.87
CA ARG A 193 -9.25 8.19 16.82
C ARG A 193 -8.94 6.69 16.83
N ILE A 194 -8.76 6.09 15.65
CA ILE A 194 -8.46 4.66 15.56
C ILE A 194 -7.08 4.37 16.13
N VAL A 195 -6.07 5.16 15.77
CA VAL A 195 -4.70 4.98 16.31
C VAL A 195 -4.67 5.17 17.83
N ASP A 196 -5.41 6.13 18.36
CA ASP A 196 -5.52 6.33 19.81
C ASP A 196 -6.21 5.13 20.49
N ASN A 197 -7.31 4.61 19.93
CA ASN A 197 -7.97 3.42 20.47
C ASN A 197 -7.04 2.19 20.45
N ILE A 198 -6.28 2.00 19.35
CA ILE A 198 -5.30 0.91 19.27
C ILE A 198 -4.22 1.09 20.34
N ARG A 199 -3.73 2.31 20.57
CA ARG A 199 -2.73 2.63 21.59
C ARG A 199 -3.25 2.35 23.01
N GLU A 200 -4.52 2.66 23.27
CA GLU A 200 -5.18 2.37 24.56
C GLU A 200 -5.33 0.86 24.78
N GLN A 201 -5.60 0.09 23.72
CA GLN A 201 -5.81 -1.36 23.80
C GLN A 201 -4.50 -2.14 23.88
N LEU A 202 -3.51 -1.78 23.05
CA LEU A 202 -2.21 -2.44 23.00
C LEU A 202 -1.28 -1.84 24.06
N LYS A 203 -0.66 -2.70 24.87
CA LYS A 203 0.23 -2.27 25.95
C LYS A 203 1.70 -2.27 25.53
N PHE A 204 1.97 -1.86 24.27
CA PHE A 204 3.32 -1.70 23.74
C PHE A 204 3.37 -0.48 22.82
N ASP A 205 4.54 0.15 22.72
CA ASP A 205 4.78 1.24 21.80
C ASP A 205 4.93 0.71 20.37
N PHE A 206 4.55 1.50 19.38
CA PHE A 206 4.64 1.16 17.97
C PHE A 206 4.97 2.37 17.11
N THR A 207 5.61 2.11 15.98
CA THR A 207 5.83 3.12 14.94
C THR A 207 4.61 3.18 14.01
N VAL A 208 4.13 4.39 13.70
CA VAL A 208 3.05 4.57 12.71
C VAL A 208 3.64 4.95 11.37
N PHE A 209 3.19 4.28 10.30
CA PHE A 209 3.52 4.60 8.92
C PHE A 209 2.27 5.04 8.16
N PHE A 210 2.39 6.10 7.38
CA PHE A 210 1.38 6.53 6.42
C PHE A 210 1.81 6.16 5.01
N SER A 211 0.99 5.33 4.35
CA SER A 211 1.14 4.87 2.97
C SER A 211 -0.07 5.26 2.12
N GLY A 212 -0.05 4.91 0.84
CA GLY A 212 -1.17 5.17 -0.07
C GLY A 212 -1.14 6.54 -0.74
N GLY A 213 -1.93 6.64 -1.82
CA GLY A 213 -1.90 7.82 -2.71
C GLY A 213 -2.37 9.12 -2.05
N HIS A 214 -3.33 9.03 -1.12
CA HIS A 214 -3.88 10.22 -0.45
C HIS A 214 -3.18 10.56 0.88
N SER A 215 -2.18 9.78 1.29
CA SER A 215 -1.46 10.03 2.55
C SER A 215 -0.90 11.45 2.68
N ARG A 216 -0.38 12.01 1.58
CA ARG A 216 0.19 13.37 1.56
C ARG A 216 -0.85 14.49 1.80
N ILE A 217 -2.13 14.23 1.49
CA ILE A 217 -3.22 15.18 1.69
C ILE A 217 -3.68 15.16 3.14
N VAL A 218 -3.76 13.97 3.75
CA VAL A 218 -4.31 13.79 5.10
C VAL A 218 -3.27 14.01 6.19
N ALA A 219 -2.03 13.59 5.97
CA ALA A 219 -0.95 13.63 6.97
C ALA A 219 -0.75 15.01 7.64
N PRO A 220 -0.78 16.15 6.91
CA PRO A 220 -0.61 17.47 7.53
C PRO A 220 -1.73 17.86 8.51
N ILE A 221 -2.88 17.18 8.45
CA ILE A 221 -4.08 17.47 9.25
C ILE A 221 -4.17 16.54 10.47
N CYS A 222 -3.57 15.33 10.38
CA CYS A 222 -3.54 14.38 11.48
C CYS A 222 -2.71 14.91 12.66
N ARG A 223 -3.17 14.61 13.87
CA ARG A 223 -2.39 14.76 15.11
C ARG A 223 -1.45 13.58 15.33
N THR A 224 -1.78 12.44 14.75
CA THR A 224 -0.96 11.22 14.79
C THR A 224 0.38 11.47 14.11
N HIS A 225 1.46 11.35 14.88
CA HIS A 225 2.81 11.37 14.32
C HIS A 225 3.10 10.07 13.58
N ALA A 226 3.38 10.18 12.29
CA ALA A 226 3.66 9.03 11.43
C ALA A 226 4.85 9.29 10.49
N GLN A 227 5.55 8.23 10.14
CA GLN A 227 6.57 8.25 9.09
C GLN A 227 5.90 8.07 7.72
N MET A 228 6.20 8.95 6.78
CA MET A 228 5.71 8.81 5.41
C MET A 228 6.41 7.65 4.70
N ALA A 229 5.63 6.73 4.16
CA ALA A 229 6.12 5.51 3.51
C ALA A 229 5.30 5.18 2.24
N PRO A 230 5.32 6.04 1.20
CA PRO A 230 4.45 5.90 0.04
C PRO A 230 4.73 4.65 -0.81
N THR A 231 5.87 4.02 -0.63
CA THR A 231 6.31 2.80 -1.34
C THR A 231 6.32 1.56 -0.47
N LEU A 232 5.69 1.62 0.72
CA LEU A 232 5.79 0.58 1.74
C LEU A 232 5.38 -0.80 1.21
N THR A 233 4.24 -0.89 0.53
CA THR A 233 3.74 -2.14 -0.05
C THR A 233 4.75 -2.74 -1.03
N LEU A 234 5.31 -1.92 -1.94
CA LEU A 234 6.32 -2.35 -2.91
C LEU A 234 7.62 -2.83 -2.24
N GLU A 235 8.00 -2.18 -1.14
CA GLU A 235 9.15 -2.62 -0.33
C GLU A 235 8.88 -3.96 0.34
N GLY A 236 7.66 -4.20 0.82
CA GLY A 236 7.26 -5.48 1.37
C GLY A 236 7.32 -6.60 0.35
N VAL A 237 6.81 -6.37 -0.85
CA VAL A 237 6.92 -7.31 -1.98
C VAL A 237 8.38 -7.60 -2.32
N HIS A 238 9.21 -6.57 -2.43
CA HIS A 238 10.65 -6.72 -2.69
C HIS A 238 11.37 -7.50 -1.57
N LEU A 239 11.05 -7.22 -0.31
CA LEU A 239 11.64 -7.92 0.84
C LEU A 239 11.25 -9.40 0.86
N ALA A 240 9.98 -9.73 0.60
CA ALA A 240 9.51 -11.11 0.48
C ALA A 240 10.26 -11.85 -0.63
N TRP A 241 10.34 -11.26 -1.83
CA TRP A 241 11.10 -11.85 -2.94
C TRP A 241 12.56 -12.07 -2.57
N SER A 242 13.20 -11.08 -1.96
CA SER A 242 14.62 -11.12 -1.62
C SER A 242 14.96 -12.17 -0.56
N ARG A 243 14.03 -12.51 0.34
CA ARG A 243 14.24 -13.57 1.35
C ARG A 243 14.25 -14.95 0.72
N HIS A 244 13.38 -15.18 -0.27
CA HIS A 244 13.17 -16.52 -0.86
C HIS A 244 14.02 -16.80 -2.09
N ASN A 245 14.54 -15.76 -2.76
CA ASN A 245 15.33 -15.90 -3.98
C ASN A 245 16.80 -15.47 -3.82
N ARG A 246 17.31 -15.38 -2.58
CA ARG A 246 18.76 -15.20 -2.38
C ARG A 246 19.46 -16.47 -2.87
N PRO A 247 20.48 -16.36 -3.73
CA PRO A 247 21.37 -17.49 -3.92
C PRO A 247 21.97 -17.82 -2.55
N ASP A 248 21.90 -19.10 -2.17
CA ASP A 248 22.54 -19.58 -0.96
C ASP A 248 23.96 -19.02 -0.88
N ALA A 249 24.27 -18.36 0.22
CA ALA A 249 25.63 -17.94 0.53
C ALA A 249 26.41 -19.23 0.87
N SER A 250 26.89 -19.90 -0.19
CA SER A 250 27.83 -21.03 -0.11
C SER A 250 29.25 -20.52 0.08
#